data_d547094b6feac85695b8044be2cbbf47
#
_entry.id   d547094b6feac85695b8044be2cbbf47
#
_cell.length_a   1.000
_cell.length_b   1.000
_cell.length_c   1.000
_cell.angle_alpha   90.00
_cell.angle_beta   90.00
_cell.angle_gamma   90.00
#
_symmetry.space_group_name_H-M   'P 1'
#
loop_
_entity.id
_entity.type
_entity.pdbx_description
1 polymer ?
#
loop_
_entity_poly.entity_id
_entity_poly.type
_entity_poly.pdbx_seq_one_letter_code
_entity_poly.pdbx_strand_id
1 'polypeptide(L)'
;MNKLHRDRLAFMRICSGKFERDAEYYHVQSGKKMRLSQPQAMMAAEREIVDEAYAGDIIGVFDPGIFSIGDTVTVPGKKFRYSGIPTFEPELFRMVSPKDTMKRKQFVKGVEQIAQEGAIQIFKLPGTGYEDIVVGVVGQLQFEVFEYRMRSEYGVEMRMEGLPYAHLRRVER
;
A
#
# COMPACT_ATOMS: atom_id res chain seq x y z
N MET A 1 -6.86 8.92 -3.08
CA MET A 1 -7.14 9.16 -1.64
C MET A 1 -7.87 10.47 -1.46
N ASN A 2 -8.96 10.48 -0.69
CA ASN A 2 -9.68 11.72 -0.40
C ASN A 2 -8.86 12.54 0.61
N LYS A 3 -8.46 13.76 0.25
CA LYS A 3 -7.64 14.67 1.10
C LYS A 3 -8.28 15.02 2.46
N LEU A 4 -9.57 14.72 2.62
CA LEU A 4 -10.37 15.08 3.79
C LEU A 4 -10.46 13.98 4.86
N HIS A 5 -9.99 12.76 4.60
CA HIS A 5 -10.07 11.67 5.55
C HIS A 5 -8.68 11.21 5.98
N ARG A 6 -8.43 11.25 7.29
CA ARG A 6 -7.25 10.68 7.94
C ARG A 6 -7.24 9.14 7.91
N ASP A 7 -8.35 8.56 7.50
CA ASP A 7 -8.62 7.14 7.65
C ASP A 7 -8.28 6.40 6.36
N ARG A 8 -7.43 5.39 6.49
CA ARG A 8 -7.14 4.45 5.41
C ARG A 8 -8.26 3.42 5.35
N LEU A 9 -8.65 3.06 4.14
CA LEU A 9 -9.58 1.97 3.88
C LEU A 9 -8.81 0.81 3.25
N ALA A 10 -8.90 -0.37 3.86
CA ALA A 10 -8.40 -1.60 3.29
C ALA A 10 -9.55 -2.38 2.64
N PHE A 11 -9.34 -2.84 1.41
CA PHE A 11 -10.29 -3.72 0.73
C PHE A 11 -9.92 -5.17 1.00
N MET A 12 -10.89 -5.93 1.50
CA MET A 12 -10.76 -7.35 1.81
C MET A 12 -11.67 -8.17 0.92
N ARG A 13 -11.11 -9.17 0.24
CA ARG A 13 -11.90 -10.19 -0.44
C ARG A 13 -12.17 -11.34 0.52
N ILE A 14 -13.42 -11.70 0.69
CA ILE A 14 -13.82 -12.88 1.45
C ILE A 14 -13.58 -14.10 0.57
N CYS A 15 -12.59 -14.90 0.91
CA CYS A 15 -12.21 -16.08 0.10
C CYS A 15 -12.96 -17.35 0.52
N SER A 16 -13.35 -17.46 1.78
CA SER A 16 -14.12 -18.60 2.30
C SER A 16 -14.85 -18.22 3.58
N GLY A 17 -15.96 -18.91 3.83
CA GLY A 17 -16.76 -18.73 5.03
C GLY A 17 -17.60 -17.46 4.99
N LYS A 18 -17.85 -16.91 6.17
CA LYS A 18 -18.67 -15.74 6.42
C LYS A 18 -17.88 -14.73 7.24
N PHE A 19 -17.96 -13.48 6.84
CA PHE A 19 -17.51 -12.33 7.62
C PHE A 19 -18.70 -11.81 8.43
N GLU A 20 -18.47 -11.50 9.70
CA GLU A 20 -19.45 -10.88 10.59
C GLU A 20 -18.85 -9.61 11.20
N ARG A 21 -19.64 -8.56 11.21
CA ARG A 21 -19.27 -7.29 11.83
C ARG A 21 -18.97 -7.47 13.31
N ASP A 22 -17.96 -6.75 13.81
CA ASP A 22 -17.53 -6.74 15.21
C ASP A 22 -17.04 -8.10 15.78
N ALA A 23 -17.00 -9.16 14.96
CA ALA A 23 -16.38 -10.41 15.34
C ALA A 23 -14.85 -10.24 15.50
N GLU A 24 -14.24 -11.13 16.28
CA GLU A 24 -12.79 -11.16 16.46
C GLU A 24 -12.14 -11.89 15.30
N TYR A 25 -11.16 -11.23 14.66
CA TYR A 25 -10.34 -11.77 13.59
C TYR A 25 -8.87 -11.79 13.98
N TYR A 26 -8.09 -12.57 13.26
CA TYR A 26 -6.65 -12.71 13.46
C TYR A 26 -5.91 -12.27 12.20
N HIS A 27 -5.08 -11.24 12.33
CA HIS A 27 -4.19 -10.78 11.26
C HIS A 27 -2.91 -11.61 11.30
N VAL A 28 -2.73 -12.45 10.30
CA VAL A 28 -1.71 -13.51 10.30
C VAL A 28 -0.30 -12.93 10.29
N GLN A 29 -0.04 -11.91 9.48
CA GLN A 29 1.28 -11.31 9.33
C GLN A 29 1.78 -10.59 10.59
N SER A 30 0.90 -9.89 11.29
CA SER A 30 1.27 -9.21 12.54
C SER A 30 1.13 -10.06 13.80
N GLY A 31 0.44 -11.21 13.69
CA GLY A 31 0.15 -12.04 14.85
C GLY A 31 -0.86 -11.44 15.84
N LYS A 32 -1.64 -10.45 15.43
CA LYS A 32 -2.55 -9.71 16.31
C LYS A 32 -4.00 -10.07 16.06
N LYS A 33 -4.76 -10.11 17.12
CA LYS A 33 -6.22 -10.17 17.09
C LYS A 33 -6.78 -8.76 16.92
N MET A 34 -7.87 -8.63 16.18
CA MET A 34 -8.53 -7.36 15.92
C MET A 34 -10.03 -7.55 15.73
N ARG A 35 -10.77 -6.48 15.95
CA ARG A 35 -12.17 -6.39 15.57
C ARG A 35 -12.30 -5.41 14.40
N LEU A 36 -13.02 -5.84 13.38
CA LEU A 36 -13.25 -5.03 12.19
C LEU A 36 -14.64 -4.39 12.33
N SER A 37 -14.63 -3.15 12.79
CA SER A 37 -15.84 -2.35 12.93
C SER A 37 -16.14 -1.60 11.64
N GLN A 38 -17.43 -1.35 11.38
CA GLN A 38 -17.94 -0.57 10.24
C GLN A 38 -17.46 -1.07 8.86
N PRO A 39 -17.61 -2.38 8.55
CA PRO A 39 -17.34 -2.86 7.21
C PRO A 39 -18.33 -2.22 6.21
N GLN A 40 -17.82 -1.80 5.07
CA GLN A 40 -18.59 -1.09 4.05
C GLN A 40 -18.59 -1.90 2.76
N ALA A 41 -19.76 -2.19 2.22
CA ALA A 41 -19.89 -2.58 0.83
C ALA A 41 -19.78 -1.33 -0.04
N MET A 42 -19.03 -1.44 -1.12
CA MET A 42 -18.95 -0.37 -2.09
C MET A 42 -19.80 -0.71 -3.30
N MET A 43 -20.96 -0.07 -3.41
CA MET A 43 -21.80 -0.14 -4.58
C MET A 43 -21.72 1.24 -5.28
N ALA A 44 -20.88 1.33 -6.31
CA ALA A 44 -20.62 2.56 -7.06
C ALA A 44 -20.11 3.71 -6.17
N ALA A 45 -20.87 4.79 -6.03
CA ALA A 45 -20.50 5.96 -5.22
C ALA A 45 -21.02 5.91 -3.77
N GLU A 46 -21.87 4.95 -3.46
CA GLU A 46 -22.49 4.83 -2.14
C GLU A 46 -21.73 3.83 -1.26
N ARG A 47 -21.65 4.16 0.02
CA ARG A 47 -21.05 3.31 1.06
C ARG A 47 -22.16 2.83 1.96
N GLU A 48 -22.41 1.55 1.98
CA GLU A 48 -23.37 0.92 2.85
C GLU A 48 -22.66 0.07 3.90
N ILE A 49 -23.02 0.23 5.16
CA ILE A 49 -22.48 -0.62 6.23
C ILE A 49 -23.13 -1.98 6.10
N VAL A 50 -22.30 -3.03 6.08
CA VAL A 50 -22.77 -4.41 6.00
C VAL A 50 -22.50 -5.14 7.30
N ASP A 51 -23.45 -5.93 7.77
CA ASP A 51 -23.26 -6.73 8.98
C ASP A 51 -22.58 -8.06 8.67
N GLU A 52 -22.76 -8.57 7.46
CA GLU A 52 -22.27 -9.87 6.99
C GLU A 52 -21.78 -9.80 5.56
N ALA A 53 -20.75 -10.61 5.24
CA ALA A 53 -20.27 -10.79 3.89
C ALA A 53 -19.84 -12.25 3.67
N TYR A 54 -19.98 -12.73 2.45
CA TYR A 54 -19.78 -14.13 2.10
C TYR A 54 -18.65 -14.32 1.10
N ALA A 55 -18.22 -15.57 0.92
CA ALA A 55 -17.17 -15.91 -0.04
C ALA A 55 -17.48 -15.36 -1.44
N GLY A 56 -16.55 -14.56 -1.99
CA GLY A 56 -16.69 -13.83 -3.25
C GLY A 56 -16.86 -12.33 -3.08
N ASP A 57 -17.40 -11.88 -1.94
CA ASP A 57 -17.63 -10.46 -1.65
C ASP A 57 -16.33 -9.71 -1.40
N ILE A 58 -16.37 -8.41 -1.69
CA ILE A 58 -15.31 -7.44 -1.36
C ILE A 58 -15.89 -6.40 -0.41
N ILE A 59 -15.28 -6.27 0.76
CA ILE A 59 -15.66 -5.27 1.76
C ILE A 59 -14.52 -4.29 2.00
N GLY A 60 -14.87 -3.04 2.29
CA GLY A 60 -13.94 -2.03 2.78
C GLY A 60 -13.95 -2.01 4.31
N VAL A 61 -12.80 -2.08 4.94
CA VAL A 61 -12.67 -1.97 6.40
C VAL A 61 -11.73 -0.83 6.75
N PHE A 62 -11.98 -0.19 7.90
CA PHE A 62 -11.08 0.81 8.42
C PHE A 62 -9.70 0.19 8.71
N ASP A 63 -8.64 0.81 8.21
CA ASP A 63 -7.26 0.39 8.44
C ASP A 63 -6.54 1.37 9.37
N PRO A 64 -6.23 0.97 10.60
CA PRO A 64 -5.42 1.79 11.51
C PRO A 64 -3.92 1.87 11.09
N GLY A 65 -3.57 1.43 9.90
CA GLY A 65 -2.20 1.45 9.38
C GLY A 65 -1.44 0.14 9.57
N ILE A 66 -2.13 -0.97 9.76
CA ILE A 66 -1.53 -2.29 10.00
C ILE A 66 -1.61 -3.23 8.79
N PHE A 67 -2.51 -2.95 7.84
CA PHE A 67 -2.69 -3.82 6.68
C PHE A 67 -1.74 -3.46 5.55
N SER A 68 -1.22 -4.50 4.92
CA SER A 68 -0.47 -4.44 3.67
C SER A 68 -1.16 -5.25 2.59
N ILE A 69 -0.90 -4.91 1.32
CA ILE A 69 -1.45 -5.65 0.19
C ILE A 69 -0.95 -7.11 0.25
N GLY A 70 -1.88 -8.06 0.15
CA GLY A 70 -1.59 -9.49 0.23
C GLY A 70 -1.61 -10.07 1.65
N ASP A 71 -1.95 -9.27 2.66
CA ASP A 71 -2.14 -9.77 4.02
C ASP A 71 -3.34 -10.72 4.11
N THR A 72 -3.24 -11.62 5.08
CA THR A 72 -4.27 -12.62 5.37
C THR A 72 -4.92 -12.36 6.71
N VAL A 73 -6.24 -12.33 6.70
CA VAL A 73 -7.07 -12.25 7.91
C VAL A 73 -7.87 -13.54 8.04
N THR A 74 -7.85 -14.15 9.21
CA THR A 74 -8.56 -15.41 9.51
C THR A 74 -9.38 -15.30 10.79
N VAL A 75 -10.23 -16.27 11.03
CA VAL A 75 -10.82 -16.45 12.36
C VAL A 75 -9.76 -16.91 13.36
N PRO A 76 -9.87 -16.53 14.65
CA PRO A 76 -8.91 -16.93 15.66
C PRO A 76 -8.72 -18.45 15.73
N GLY A 77 -7.47 -18.89 15.95
CA GLY A 77 -7.13 -20.31 16.05
C GLY A 77 -6.77 -21.00 14.72
N LYS A 78 -7.02 -20.39 13.57
CA LYS A 78 -6.55 -20.90 12.29
C LYS A 78 -5.24 -20.26 11.88
N LYS A 79 -4.21 -21.06 11.61
CA LYS A 79 -2.89 -20.62 11.15
C LYS A 79 -2.75 -20.79 9.64
N PHE A 80 -3.69 -20.27 8.89
CA PHE A 80 -3.64 -20.29 7.43
C PHE A 80 -3.15 -18.95 6.91
N ARG A 81 -2.26 -18.98 5.91
CA ARG A 81 -1.75 -17.78 5.23
C ARG A 81 -1.81 -18.02 3.72
N TYR A 82 -2.41 -17.09 3.01
CA TYR A 82 -2.32 -17.07 1.56
C TYR A 82 -0.89 -16.72 1.12
N SER A 83 -0.44 -17.30 0.01
CA SER A 83 0.74 -16.80 -0.68
C SER A 83 0.50 -15.35 -1.05
N GLY A 84 1.53 -14.50 -0.87
CA GLY A 84 1.43 -13.09 -1.23
C GLY A 84 1.08 -12.88 -2.70
N ILE A 85 0.59 -11.70 -3.02
CA ILE A 85 0.37 -11.30 -4.41
C ILE A 85 1.72 -11.19 -5.09
N PRO A 86 1.95 -11.87 -6.23
CA PRO A 86 3.21 -11.74 -6.98
C PRO A 86 3.48 -10.30 -7.35
N THR A 87 4.68 -9.81 -7.03
CA THR A 87 5.13 -8.48 -7.39
C THR A 87 6.15 -8.64 -8.52
N PHE A 88 5.97 -7.90 -9.60
CA PHE A 88 6.95 -7.85 -10.67
C PHE A 88 8.20 -7.12 -10.22
N GLU A 89 9.36 -7.65 -10.58
CA GLU A 89 10.61 -6.94 -10.33
C GLU A 89 10.67 -5.69 -11.20
N PRO A 90 11.18 -4.57 -10.67
CA PRO A 90 11.30 -3.34 -11.44
C PRO A 90 12.39 -3.47 -12.50
N GLU A 91 12.13 -2.87 -13.65
CA GLU A 91 13.04 -2.81 -14.80
C GLU A 91 13.63 -1.43 -15.02
N LEU A 92 12.95 -0.39 -14.52
CA LEU A 92 13.36 1.00 -14.63
C LEU A 92 13.58 1.61 -13.24
N PHE A 93 14.70 2.32 -13.10
CA PHE A 93 15.10 2.91 -11.83
C PHE A 93 15.38 4.39 -11.97
N ARG A 94 14.88 5.18 -11.03
CA ARG A 94 15.19 6.61 -10.93
C ARG A 94 15.51 7.01 -9.50
N MET A 95 16.52 7.85 -9.34
CA MET A 95 16.73 8.57 -8.11
C MET A 95 15.75 9.71 -8.03
N VAL A 96 15.04 9.84 -6.91
CA VAL A 96 14.02 10.87 -6.72
C VAL A 96 14.32 11.70 -5.48
N SER A 97 14.16 13.00 -5.62
CA SER A 97 14.34 13.97 -4.54
C SER A 97 13.34 15.12 -4.66
N PRO A 98 12.96 15.79 -3.57
CA PRO A 98 12.10 16.95 -3.66
C PRO A 98 12.89 18.13 -4.24
N LYS A 99 12.26 18.93 -5.13
CA LYS A 99 12.87 20.19 -5.59
C LYS A 99 12.98 21.22 -4.47
N ASP A 100 12.01 21.22 -3.57
CA ASP A 100 11.96 22.08 -2.39
C ASP A 100 12.24 21.27 -1.13
N THR A 101 13.37 21.54 -0.49
CA THR A 101 13.79 20.84 0.74
C THR A 101 12.86 21.07 1.93
N MET A 102 12.10 22.17 1.95
CA MET A 102 11.08 22.43 2.98
C MET A 102 9.92 21.43 2.91
N LYS A 103 9.69 20.83 1.76
CA LYS A 103 8.63 19.80 1.53
C LYS A 103 9.08 18.37 1.79
N ARG A 104 10.24 18.20 2.40
CA ARG A 104 10.83 16.87 2.66
C ARG A 104 9.89 15.91 3.40
N LYS A 105 9.18 16.38 4.43
CA LYS A 105 8.24 15.53 5.19
C LYS A 105 7.10 15.03 4.32
N GLN A 106 6.54 15.92 3.50
CA GLN A 106 5.49 15.58 2.54
C GLN A 106 5.99 14.62 1.47
N PHE A 107 7.23 14.83 1.00
CA PHE A 107 7.89 13.97 0.03
C PHE A 107 8.03 12.53 0.57
N VAL A 108 8.67 12.34 1.71
CA VAL A 108 8.87 11.01 2.31
C VAL A 108 7.53 10.32 2.55
N LYS A 109 6.57 11.04 3.14
CA LYS A 109 5.22 10.50 3.38
C LYS A 109 4.53 10.08 2.07
N GLY A 110 4.60 10.90 1.03
CA GLY A 110 3.98 10.59 -0.27
C GLY A 110 4.61 9.38 -0.93
N VAL A 111 5.94 9.32 -0.97
CA VAL A 111 6.67 8.18 -1.55
C VAL A 111 6.33 6.88 -0.82
N GLU A 112 6.36 6.90 0.51
CA GLU A 112 6.04 5.71 1.31
C GLU A 112 4.59 5.26 1.14
N GLN A 113 3.63 6.17 1.09
CA GLN A 113 2.22 5.82 0.89
C GLN A 113 1.97 5.25 -0.51
N ILE A 114 2.53 5.85 -1.56
CA ILE A 114 2.37 5.34 -2.93
C ILE A 114 3.04 3.97 -3.08
N ALA A 115 4.18 3.74 -2.42
CA ALA A 115 4.84 2.44 -2.40
C ALA A 115 4.01 1.38 -1.66
N GLN A 116 3.36 1.73 -0.54
CA GLN A 116 2.46 0.82 0.18
C GLN A 116 1.24 0.40 -0.64
N GLU A 117 0.82 1.23 -1.59
CA GLU A 117 -0.25 0.90 -2.54
C GLU A 117 0.24 -0.03 -3.67
N GLY A 118 1.53 -0.36 -3.72
CA GLY A 118 2.11 -1.25 -4.73
C GLY A 118 2.34 -0.59 -6.09
N ALA A 119 2.15 0.72 -6.22
CA ALA A 119 2.33 1.44 -7.48
C ALA A 119 3.80 1.61 -7.87
N ILE A 120 4.69 1.67 -6.89
CA ILE A 120 6.14 1.80 -7.04
C ILE A 120 6.86 0.94 -6.00
N GLN A 121 8.12 0.63 -6.25
CA GLN A 121 9.01 0.04 -5.25
C GLN A 121 10.09 1.05 -4.85
N ILE A 122 10.44 1.11 -3.57
CA ILE A 122 11.42 2.04 -3.03
C ILE A 122 12.63 1.31 -2.49
N PHE A 123 13.81 1.85 -2.79
CA PHE A 123 15.09 1.33 -2.33
C PHE A 123 15.87 2.47 -1.68
N LYS A 124 16.53 2.16 -0.57
CA LYS A 124 17.40 3.11 0.12
C LYS A 124 18.84 2.71 -0.12
N LEU A 125 19.66 3.65 -0.56
CA LEU A 125 21.09 3.41 -0.71
C LEU A 125 21.77 3.54 0.66
N PRO A 126 22.60 2.57 1.07
CA PRO A 126 23.37 2.68 2.30
C PRO A 126 24.33 3.88 2.25
N GLY A 127 24.31 4.72 3.27
CA GLY A 127 25.22 5.87 3.38
C GLY A 127 24.75 7.16 2.72
N THR A 128 23.65 7.15 1.98
CA THR A 128 22.96 8.36 1.53
C THR A 128 21.90 8.77 2.55
N GLY A 129 21.74 10.09 2.73
CA GLY A 129 20.68 10.61 3.61
C GLY A 129 19.28 10.24 3.11
N TYR A 130 18.25 10.53 3.89
CA TYR A 130 16.85 10.32 3.50
C TYR A 130 16.40 11.15 2.27
N GLU A 131 17.31 11.87 1.63
CA GLU A 131 17.00 12.79 0.54
C GLU A 131 16.97 12.09 -0.81
N ASP A 132 17.75 11.03 -0.96
CA ASP A 132 17.87 10.29 -2.21
C ASP A 132 17.22 8.92 -2.06
N ILE A 133 16.05 8.78 -2.63
CA ILE A 133 15.32 7.52 -2.69
C ILE A 133 15.38 7.01 -4.12
N VAL A 134 15.77 5.75 -4.30
CA VAL A 134 15.65 5.09 -5.58
C VAL A 134 14.24 4.50 -5.71
N VAL A 135 13.55 4.88 -6.75
CA VAL A 135 12.23 4.34 -7.12
C VAL A 135 12.41 3.41 -8.30
N GLY A 136 11.90 2.18 -8.15
CA GLY A 136 11.85 1.18 -9.19
C GLY A 136 10.41 0.94 -9.66
N VAL A 137 10.23 0.80 -10.97
CA VAL A 137 8.94 0.54 -11.62
C VAL A 137 9.11 -0.44 -12.78
N VAL A 138 8.02 -1.08 -13.18
CA VAL A 138 8.02 -2.00 -14.33
C VAL A 138 7.96 -1.24 -15.66
N GLY A 139 7.26 -0.11 -15.69
CA GLY A 139 7.04 0.65 -16.90
C GLY A 139 7.09 2.17 -16.71
N GLN A 140 7.41 2.89 -17.78
CA GLN A 140 7.57 4.35 -17.79
C GLN A 140 6.32 5.10 -17.28
N LEU A 141 5.13 4.63 -17.63
CA LEU A 141 3.87 5.25 -17.22
C LEU A 141 3.72 5.33 -15.68
N GLN A 142 4.26 4.36 -14.95
CA GLN A 142 4.22 4.39 -13.48
C GLN A 142 4.98 5.60 -12.91
N PHE A 143 6.09 6.03 -13.54
CA PHE A 143 6.76 7.26 -13.14
C PHE A 143 5.92 8.50 -13.38
N GLU A 144 5.19 8.57 -14.49
CA GLU A 144 4.33 9.70 -14.82
C GLU A 144 3.16 9.80 -13.83
N VAL A 145 2.54 8.67 -13.51
CA VAL A 145 1.48 8.59 -12.49
C VAL A 145 2.04 8.97 -11.12
N PHE A 146 3.22 8.48 -10.77
CA PHE A 146 3.89 8.80 -9.51
C PHE A 146 4.17 10.31 -9.38
N GLU A 147 4.72 10.94 -10.42
CA GLU A 147 4.98 12.38 -10.44
C GLU A 147 3.69 13.20 -10.33
N TYR A 148 2.67 12.83 -11.09
CA TYR A 148 1.37 13.47 -11.04
C TYR A 148 0.76 13.39 -9.64
N ARG A 149 0.77 12.23 -9.01
CA ARG A 149 0.23 12.02 -7.67
C ARG A 149 1.01 12.80 -6.60
N MET A 150 2.34 12.80 -6.68
CA MET A 150 3.17 13.59 -5.76
C MET A 150 2.84 15.07 -5.82
N ARG A 151 2.62 15.60 -7.02
CA ARG A 151 2.23 17.00 -7.21
C ARG A 151 0.80 17.27 -6.76
N SER A 152 -0.17 16.46 -7.19
CA SER A 152 -1.59 16.70 -6.97
C SER A 152 -2.07 16.36 -5.55
N GLU A 153 -1.56 15.29 -4.95
CA GLU A 153 -2.00 14.79 -3.63
C GLU A 153 -1.15 15.33 -2.48
N TYR A 154 0.16 15.49 -2.70
CA TYR A 154 1.11 15.89 -1.65
C TYR A 154 1.66 17.30 -1.84
N GLY A 155 1.41 17.95 -2.98
CA GLY A 155 1.90 19.28 -3.30
C GLY A 155 3.43 19.36 -3.45
N VAL A 156 4.06 18.23 -3.83
CA VAL A 156 5.51 18.10 -3.95
C VAL A 156 5.90 17.98 -5.41
N GLU A 157 6.78 18.89 -5.86
CA GLU A 157 7.48 18.72 -7.13
C GLU A 157 8.78 17.97 -6.89
N MET A 158 9.08 17.02 -7.76
CA MET A 158 10.25 16.16 -7.66
C MET A 158 11.27 16.41 -8.77
N ARG A 159 12.52 16.12 -8.45
CA ARG A 159 13.57 15.85 -9.43
C ARG A 159 13.67 14.34 -9.59
N MET A 160 13.75 13.85 -10.82
CA MET A 160 13.90 12.44 -11.12
C MET A 160 15.06 12.26 -12.09
N GLU A 161 16.05 11.48 -11.69
CA GLU A 161 17.24 11.19 -12.48
C GLU A 161 17.29 9.70 -12.81
N GLY A 162 17.40 9.35 -14.09
CA GLY A 162 17.48 7.96 -14.53
C GLY A 162 18.75 7.29 -14.04
N LEU A 163 18.65 6.06 -13.57
CA LEU A 163 19.78 5.24 -13.16
C LEU A 163 20.03 4.14 -14.19
N PRO A 164 21.28 3.78 -14.45
CA PRO A 164 21.64 2.76 -15.46
C PRO A 164 21.49 1.33 -14.91
N TYR A 165 20.52 1.10 -14.02
CA TYR A 165 20.23 -0.21 -13.48
C TYR A 165 19.16 -0.89 -14.33
N ALA A 166 19.39 -2.17 -14.66
CA ALA A 166 18.46 -2.97 -15.45
C ALA A 166 17.86 -4.15 -14.66
N HIS A 167 18.48 -4.52 -13.53
CA HIS A 167 18.07 -5.70 -12.78
C HIS A 167 18.18 -5.47 -11.28
N LEU A 168 17.17 -5.97 -10.55
CA LEU A 168 17.20 -6.11 -9.11
C LEU A 168 17.55 -7.57 -8.76
N ARG A 169 18.48 -7.76 -7.82
CA ARG A 169 18.76 -9.08 -7.27
C ARG A 169 18.69 -9.04 -5.75
N ARG A 170 17.93 -9.97 -5.18
CA ARG A 170 17.90 -10.17 -3.75
C ARG A 170 19.00 -11.15 -3.35
N VAL A 171 19.81 -10.76 -2.38
CA VAL A 171 20.82 -11.64 -1.78
C VAL A 171 20.26 -12.16 -0.47
N GLU A 172 20.10 -13.48 -0.37
CA GLU A 172 19.80 -14.17 0.89
C GLU A 172 21.11 -14.41 1.63
N ARG A 173 21.12 -14.12 2.94
CA ARG A 173 22.24 -14.40 3.84
C ARG A 173 21.98 -15.69 4.58
#